data_e3f913c4ac0b048d5106c3c9a68d1813
#
_entry.id   e3f913c4ac0b048d5106c3c9a68d1813
#
_cell.length_a   1.000
_cell.length_b   1.000
_cell.length_c   1.000
_cell.angle_alpha   90.00
_cell.angle_beta   90.00
_cell.angle_gamma   90.00
#
_symmetry.space_group_name_H-M   'P 1'
#
loop_
_entity.id
_entity.type
_entity.pdbx_description
1 polymer ?
#
loop_
_entity_poly.entity_id
_entity_poly.type
_entity_poly.pdbx_seq_one_letter_code
_entity_poly.pdbx_strand_id
1 'polypeptide(L)'
;MTPSKAALWSRFQKFYTEYPSLGLAMDISRVDFPDSFLATMERPLQRAYLAMAELEKGSIANPDENRMVGHYWLRDPELAPTRAIAEEITQTLADIKTFAAAVHAGQTRGAGGSFKNVLVIGIGGSALGPQFVAKALGQPATDKLKPFFFDNTDPDGMDKVLAELAGQLGQTLAVVISKSGGTAETRNGMLEATTAYERAGLDFSKHAVAVTGLDSALDKHAVAGGWIRRFPMWDWVGGRTSELSAVGLLPAALQGLDIQAMLDGAKATDEVTRVPDTKRNPAALLALMWYFLGEGRGSKDMVVLPYKDRLELFSKYLQQLLMESLGKELDLDGKIVNAGISVYGNKGSTDQHAYVQQLREGVLNFFVVFIEVLKDRDGASIEVEPGATTGDFLSGFYLGTRTALHDNGRQSITFTVRDAGASSIGVLIALFERAVGLYASLIHINAYHQPGVEAGKKAAASVLDLQAKVVARLAAEPGQSFTADALATAIGQPDSGETIYKILCHLAANGRKAKHVGGSGTGSTFQAH
;
A
#
# COMPACT_ATOMS: atom_id res chain seq x y z
N MET A 1 -1.05 -37.81 -11.81
CA MET A 1 -0.39 -38.60 -10.72
C MET A 1 0.38 -37.63 -9.85
N THR A 2 0.18 -37.66 -8.56
CA THR A 2 0.97 -36.84 -7.61
C THR A 2 2.44 -37.30 -7.69
N PRO A 3 3.42 -36.38 -7.84
CA PRO A 3 4.84 -36.76 -7.90
C PRO A 3 5.29 -37.48 -6.63
N SER A 4 6.23 -38.42 -6.75
CA SER A 4 6.81 -39.08 -5.58
C SER A 4 7.58 -38.08 -4.69
N LYS A 5 7.71 -38.36 -3.39
CA LYS A 5 8.51 -37.53 -2.46
C LYS A 5 9.95 -37.33 -2.95
N ALA A 6 10.55 -38.34 -3.57
CA ALA A 6 11.89 -38.25 -4.16
C ALA A 6 11.93 -37.30 -5.36
N ALA A 7 10.92 -37.35 -6.23
CA ALA A 7 10.81 -36.40 -7.36
C ALA A 7 10.59 -34.95 -6.86
N LEU A 8 9.78 -34.76 -5.84
CA LEU A 8 9.57 -33.44 -5.22
C LEU A 8 10.87 -32.89 -4.59
N TRP A 9 11.64 -33.77 -3.93
CA TRP A 9 12.95 -33.40 -3.38
C TRP A 9 13.95 -32.98 -4.46
N SER A 10 14.06 -33.79 -5.53
CA SER A 10 14.95 -33.49 -6.67
C SER A 10 14.55 -32.17 -7.34
N ARG A 11 13.23 -31.88 -7.47
CA ARG A 11 12.76 -30.64 -8.04
C ARG A 11 13.03 -29.46 -7.10
N PHE A 12 12.86 -29.62 -5.78
CA PHE A 12 13.23 -28.63 -4.78
C PHE A 12 14.72 -28.27 -4.88
N GLN A 13 15.62 -29.26 -4.89
CA GLN A 13 17.07 -29.02 -5.04
C GLN A 13 17.42 -28.27 -6.34
N LYS A 14 16.63 -28.45 -7.40
CA LYS A 14 16.85 -27.79 -8.70
C LYS A 14 16.37 -26.33 -8.70
N PHE A 15 15.32 -26.00 -7.96
CA PHE A 15 14.60 -24.73 -8.05
C PHE A 15 14.48 -23.95 -6.72
N TYR A 16 15.23 -24.36 -5.73
CA TYR A 16 15.48 -23.60 -4.51
C TYR A 16 16.77 -22.81 -4.67
N THR A 17 16.71 -21.52 -4.42
CA THR A 17 17.87 -20.63 -4.54
C THR A 17 18.00 -19.75 -3.30
N GLU A 18 19.19 -19.75 -2.71
CA GLU A 18 19.52 -18.86 -1.59
C GLU A 18 20.20 -17.58 -2.07
N TYR A 19 19.88 -16.50 -1.40
CA TYR A 19 20.48 -15.17 -1.57
C TYR A 19 21.03 -14.71 -0.21
N PRO A 20 22.24 -15.20 0.17
CA PRO A 20 22.76 -15.00 1.53
C PRO A 20 22.93 -13.54 1.90
N SER A 21 23.32 -12.68 0.95
CA SER A 21 23.45 -11.22 1.17
C SER A 21 22.12 -10.54 1.53
N LEU A 22 20.98 -11.15 1.18
CA LEU A 22 19.64 -10.65 1.46
C LEU A 22 18.99 -11.33 2.68
N GLY A 23 19.59 -12.40 3.21
CA GLY A 23 18.91 -13.27 4.18
C GLY A 23 17.60 -13.86 3.63
N LEU A 24 17.56 -14.08 2.32
CA LEU A 24 16.40 -14.53 1.56
C LEU A 24 16.69 -15.86 0.86
N ALA A 25 15.68 -16.73 0.79
CA ALA A 25 15.66 -17.82 -0.18
C ALA A 25 14.33 -17.84 -0.95
N MET A 26 14.36 -18.39 -2.16
CA MET A 26 13.19 -18.54 -3.02
C MET A 26 13.06 -19.98 -3.51
N ASP A 27 11.86 -20.53 -3.37
CA ASP A 27 11.49 -21.85 -3.89
C ASP A 27 10.35 -21.73 -4.90
N ILE A 28 10.63 -22.07 -6.15
CA ILE A 28 9.65 -22.17 -7.24
C ILE A 28 9.37 -23.62 -7.66
N SER A 29 9.82 -24.58 -6.87
CA SER A 29 9.70 -26.02 -7.19
C SER A 29 8.26 -26.52 -7.22
N ARG A 30 7.32 -25.77 -6.64
CA ARG A 30 5.88 -26.09 -6.64
C ARG A 30 5.09 -25.38 -7.74
N VAL A 31 5.79 -24.82 -8.74
CA VAL A 31 5.19 -24.30 -9.98
C VAL A 31 5.52 -25.28 -11.11
N ASP A 32 4.50 -25.77 -11.82
CA ASP A 32 4.63 -26.86 -12.80
C ASP A 32 5.00 -26.35 -14.20
N PHE A 33 5.97 -25.45 -14.29
CA PHE A 33 6.50 -25.01 -15.58
C PHE A 33 7.40 -26.09 -16.22
N PRO A 34 7.40 -26.21 -17.56
CA PRO A 34 8.26 -27.14 -18.28
C PRO A 34 9.73 -26.73 -18.18
N ASP A 35 10.65 -27.69 -18.24
CA ASP A 35 12.10 -27.44 -18.12
C ASP A 35 12.64 -26.43 -19.15
N SER A 36 12.01 -26.34 -20.32
CA SER A 36 12.35 -25.38 -21.38
C SER A 36 11.88 -23.94 -21.10
N PHE A 37 10.94 -23.73 -20.15
CA PHE A 37 10.30 -22.42 -19.95
C PHE A 37 11.29 -21.30 -19.67
N LEU A 38 12.20 -21.49 -18.71
CA LEU A 38 13.19 -20.46 -18.37
C LEU A 38 14.08 -20.11 -19.57
N ALA A 39 14.50 -21.11 -20.35
CA ALA A 39 15.28 -20.89 -21.56
C ALA A 39 14.48 -20.14 -22.66
N THR A 40 13.19 -20.46 -22.82
CA THR A 40 12.30 -19.78 -23.76
C THR A 40 12.11 -18.31 -23.38
N MET A 41 12.03 -18.01 -22.09
CA MET A 41 11.80 -16.66 -21.57
C MET A 41 13.08 -15.82 -21.42
N GLU A 42 14.26 -16.38 -21.66
CA GLU A 42 15.54 -15.67 -21.51
C GLU A 42 15.60 -14.40 -22.38
N ARG A 43 15.28 -14.52 -23.68
CA ARG A 43 15.33 -13.39 -24.59
C ARG A 43 14.30 -12.28 -24.26
N PRO A 44 13.02 -12.55 -23.95
CA PRO A 44 12.11 -11.55 -23.41
C PRO A 44 12.62 -10.87 -22.15
N LEU A 45 13.18 -11.63 -21.24
CA LEU A 45 13.66 -11.12 -19.96
C LEU A 45 14.92 -10.23 -20.09
N GLN A 46 15.83 -10.59 -21.02
CA GLN A 46 16.98 -9.72 -21.32
C GLN A 46 16.53 -8.33 -21.83
N ARG A 47 15.44 -8.25 -22.62
CA ARG A 47 14.83 -6.95 -22.99
C ARG A 47 14.27 -6.22 -21.77
N ALA A 48 13.63 -6.93 -20.84
CA ALA A 48 13.12 -6.32 -19.62
C ALA A 48 14.26 -5.78 -18.73
N TYR A 49 15.39 -6.48 -18.61
CA TYR A 49 16.57 -5.96 -17.91
C TYR A 49 17.11 -4.67 -18.55
N LEU A 50 17.18 -4.61 -19.87
CA LEU A 50 17.60 -3.40 -20.57
C LEU A 50 16.63 -2.24 -20.31
N ALA A 51 15.32 -2.48 -20.38
CA ALA A 51 14.31 -1.46 -20.08
C ALA A 51 14.43 -0.94 -18.64
N MET A 52 14.65 -1.83 -17.66
CA MET A 52 14.88 -1.45 -16.28
C MET A 52 16.18 -0.65 -16.10
N ALA A 53 17.25 -1.02 -16.80
CA ALA A 53 18.51 -0.26 -16.76
C ALA A 53 18.35 1.15 -17.34
N GLU A 54 17.60 1.32 -18.43
CA GLU A 54 17.31 2.66 -18.99
C GLU A 54 16.40 3.49 -18.07
N LEU A 55 15.41 2.83 -17.43
CA LEU A 55 14.57 3.47 -16.41
C LEU A 55 15.42 4.05 -15.26
N GLU A 56 16.34 3.27 -14.72
CA GLU A 56 17.21 3.70 -13.60
C GLU A 56 18.18 4.82 -14.01
N LYS A 57 18.52 4.96 -15.29
CA LYS A 57 19.30 6.09 -15.81
C LYS A 57 18.47 7.37 -15.97
N GLY A 58 17.17 7.35 -15.66
CA GLY A 58 16.28 8.51 -15.72
C GLY A 58 15.57 8.69 -17.05
N SER A 59 15.42 7.64 -17.87
CA SER A 59 14.55 7.72 -19.03
C SER A 59 13.09 7.95 -18.62
N ILE A 60 12.28 8.50 -19.53
CA ILE A 60 10.83 8.67 -19.32
C ILE A 60 10.16 7.29 -19.40
N ALA A 61 10.03 6.63 -18.26
CA ALA A 61 9.42 5.30 -18.16
C ALA A 61 7.90 5.36 -17.87
N ASN A 62 7.37 6.53 -17.58
CA ASN A 62 5.94 6.80 -17.52
C ASN A 62 5.56 7.80 -18.63
N PRO A 63 5.36 7.35 -19.87
CA PRO A 63 5.10 8.24 -21.01
C PRO A 63 3.76 8.96 -20.91
N ASP A 64 2.74 8.37 -20.29
CA ASP A 64 1.41 8.96 -20.14
C ASP A 64 1.41 10.23 -19.28
N GLU A 65 2.33 10.35 -18.34
CA GLU A 65 2.49 11.51 -17.47
C GLU A 65 3.79 12.29 -17.77
N ASN A 66 4.56 11.86 -18.77
CA ASN A 66 5.87 12.41 -19.15
C ASN A 66 6.83 12.50 -17.94
N ARG A 67 6.97 11.41 -17.18
CA ARG A 67 7.75 11.37 -15.94
C ARG A 67 8.83 10.29 -15.96
N MET A 68 9.94 10.59 -15.30
CA MET A 68 10.91 9.59 -14.84
C MET A 68 10.28 8.72 -13.75
N VAL A 69 10.88 7.55 -13.50
CA VAL A 69 10.52 6.63 -12.42
C VAL A 69 11.76 6.37 -11.57
N GLY A 70 11.83 7.00 -10.43
CA GLY A 70 13.06 7.08 -9.64
C GLY A 70 12.99 6.51 -8.22
N HIS A 71 11.95 5.76 -7.86
CA HIS A 71 11.87 5.18 -6.52
C HIS A 71 13.06 4.25 -6.19
N TYR A 72 13.76 3.73 -7.19
CA TYR A 72 15.00 2.96 -7.01
C TYR A 72 16.17 3.81 -6.50
N TRP A 73 16.21 5.12 -6.79
CA TRP A 73 17.27 6.03 -6.32
C TRP A 73 17.15 6.34 -4.82
N LEU A 74 15.96 6.16 -4.23
CA LEU A 74 15.72 6.44 -2.80
C LEU A 74 16.63 5.62 -1.87
N ARG A 75 17.03 4.42 -2.29
CA ARG A 75 17.90 3.50 -1.52
C ARG A 75 19.35 3.50 -2.01
N ASP A 76 19.62 4.11 -3.16
CA ASP A 76 20.96 4.31 -3.72
C ASP A 76 21.03 5.62 -4.51
N PRO A 77 21.18 6.77 -3.81
CA PRO A 77 21.16 8.09 -4.44
C PRO A 77 22.24 8.30 -5.49
N GLU A 78 23.36 7.55 -5.42
CA GLU A 78 24.45 7.65 -6.40
C GLU A 78 24.03 7.25 -7.82
N LEU A 79 22.93 6.50 -7.95
CA LEU A 79 22.37 6.09 -9.23
C LEU A 79 21.41 7.12 -9.83
N ALA A 80 21.09 8.17 -9.10
CA ALA A 80 20.20 9.21 -9.61
C ALA A 80 20.77 9.88 -10.89
N PRO A 81 19.93 10.24 -11.87
CA PRO A 81 20.40 10.76 -13.16
C PRO A 81 21.10 12.11 -13.07
N THR A 82 20.93 12.84 -11.98
CA THR A 82 21.60 14.11 -11.72
C THR A 82 22.09 14.20 -10.28
N ARG A 83 23.19 14.92 -10.10
CA ARG A 83 23.74 15.19 -8.77
C ARG A 83 22.73 15.92 -7.87
N ALA A 84 21.93 16.82 -8.41
CA ALA A 84 20.91 17.54 -7.66
C ALA A 84 19.88 16.59 -7.03
N ILE A 85 19.38 15.60 -7.79
CA ILE A 85 18.44 14.59 -7.25
C ILE A 85 19.12 13.76 -6.15
N ALA A 86 20.37 13.34 -6.35
CA ALA A 86 21.15 12.59 -5.36
C ALA A 86 21.31 13.38 -4.05
N GLU A 87 21.67 14.67 -4.15
CA GLU A 87 21.83 15.57 -3.00
C GLU A 87 20.48 15.80 -2.28
N GLU A 88 19.38 15.99 -3.01
CA GLU A 88 18.04 16.15 -2.40
C GLU A 88 17.62 14.89 -1.62
N ILE A 89 17.82 13.70 -2.17
CA ILE A 89 17.50 12.43 -1.48
C ILE A 89 18.33 12.31 -0.20
N THR A 90 19.63 12.52 -0.31
CA THR A 90 20.56 12.41 0.82
C THR A 90 20.25 13.41 1.92
N GLN A 91 19.97 14.67 1.54
CA GLN A 91 19.62 15.72 2.48
C GLN A 91 18.27 15.44 3.15
N THR A 92 17.29 14.98 2.39
CA THR A 92 15.96 14.61 2.94
C THR A 92 16.09 13.49 3.98
N LEU A 93 16.88 12.47 3.73
CA LEU A 93 17.13 11.39 4.69
C LEU A 93 17.83 11.92 5.97
N ALA A 94 18.83 12.78 5.82
CA ALA A 94 19.50 13.43 6.95
C ALA A 94 18.53 14.29 7.77
N ASP A 95 17.67 15.03 7.08
CA ASP A 95 16.63 15.86 7.69
C ASP A 95 15.57 15.05 8.46
N ILE A 96 15.13 13.92 7.92
CA ILE A 96 14.22 12.99 8.61
C ILE A 96 14.87 12.48 9.90
N LYS A 97 16.10 12.00 9.84
CA LYS A 97 16.85 11.50 11.02
C LYS A 97 17.03 12.59 12.08
N THR A 98 17.42 13.78 11.66
CA THR A 98 17.63 14.93 12.56
C THR A 98 16.31 15.35 13.22
N PHE A 99 15.23 15.43 12.44
CA PHE A 99 13.92 15.80 12.95
C PHE A 99 13.38 14.75 13.95
N ALA A 100 13.44 13.47 13.60
CA ALA A 100 13.03 12.40 14.51
C ALA A 100 13.83 12.41 15.82
N ALA A 101 15.15 12.60 15.75
CA ALA A 101 16.00 12.74 16.94
C ALA A 101 15.60 13.94 17.81
N ALA A 102 15.29 15.10 17.22
CA ALA A 102 14.84 16.28 17.95
C ALA A 102 13.48 16.06 18.64
N VAL A 103 12.56 15.33 17.97
CA VAL A 103 11.26 14.92 18.55
C VAL A 103 11.48 13.97 19.73
N HIS A 104 12.28 12.94 19.56
CA HIS A 104 12.59 11.95 20.61
C HIS A 104 13.28 12.57 21.83
N ALA A 105 14.14 13.56 21.61
CA ALA A 105 14.82 14.32 22.68
C ALA A 105 13.91 15.36 23.35
N GLY A 106 12.66 15.55 22.88
CA GLY A 106 11.73 16.57 23.38
C GLY A 106 12.14 18.02 23.03
N GLN A 107 13.10 18.22 22.13
CA GLN A 107 13.48 19.55 21.60
C GLN A 107 12.37 20.09 20.70
N THR A 108 11.79 19.23 19.86
CA THR A 108 10.53 19.50 19.16
C THR A 108 9.41 18.85 19.95
N ARG A 109 8.45 19.68 20.43
CA ARG A 109 7.39 19.25 21.33
C ARG A 109 6.08 19.98 21.06
N GLY A 110 4.98 19.37 21.42
CA GLY A 110 3.65 19.96 21.38
C GLY A 110 3.32 20.80 22.64
N ALA A 111 2.14 21.35 22.65
CA ALA A 111 1.66 22.15 23.79
C ALA A 111 1.54 21.34 25.10
N GLY A 112 1.30 20.02 25.00
CA GLY A 112 1.25 19.11 26.14
C GLY A 112 2.59 18.52 26.56
N GLY A 113 3.72 18.98 26.00
CA GLY A 113 5.06 18.48 26.25
C GLY A 113 5.61 17.64 25.09
N SER A 114 6.53 16.69 25.41
CA SER A 114 7.11 15.80 24.40
C SER A 114 6.05 14.99 23.68
N PHE A 115 6.19 14.83 22.35
CA PHE A 115 5.30 13.99 21.57
C PHE A 115 5.39 12.53 22.00
N LYS A 116 4.25 11.87 22.08
CA LYS A 116 4.10 10.43 22.39
C LYS A 116 3.38 9.67 21.29
N ASN A 117 2.63 10.39 20.48
CA ASN A 117 1.84 9.81 19.40
C ASN A 117 2.18 10.50 18.08
N VAL A 118 2.04 9.77 16.99
CA VAL A 118 2.07 10.32 15.63
C VAL A 118 0.77 9.95 14.93
N LEU A 119 0.03 10.95 14.44
CA LEU A 119 -1.17 10.79 13.61
C LEU A 119 -0.79 11.01 12.15
N VAL A 120 -0.76 9.95 11.38
CA VAL A 120 -0.50 9.98 9.94
C VAL A 120 -1.82 10.18 9.21
N ILE A 121 -1.92 11.24 8.42
CA ILE A 121 -3.11 11.61 7.65
C ILE A 121 -2.77 11.49 6.16
N GLY A 122 -3.26 10.45 5.50
CA GLY A 122 -2.96 10.16 4.10
C GLY A 122 -3.80 8.99 3.59
N ILE A 123 -3.85 8.79 2.28
CA ILE A 123 -4.59 7.69 1.66
C ILE A 123 -3.76 6.97 0.60
N GLY A 124 -4.09 5.74 0.27
CA GLY A 124 -3.38 4.92 -0.71
C GLY A 124 -1.90 4.74 -0.31
N GLY A 125 -0.96 5.12 -1.18
CA GLY A 125 0.47 5.02 -0.90
C GLY A 125 0.95 5.85 0.27
N SER A 126 0.21 6.89 0.65
CA SER A 126 0.49 7.70 1.84
C SER A 126 0.04 7.06 3.17
N ALA A 127 -0.62 5.89 3.11
CA ALA A 127 -1.11 5.17 4.29
C ALA A 127 -0.72 3.69 4.29
N LEU A 128 -0.89 2.97 3.17
CA LEU A 128 -0.76 1.49 3.14
C LEU A 128 0.66 1.01 3.43
N GLY A 129 1.68 1.66 2.85
CA GLY A 129 3.08 1.40 3.15
C GLY A 129 3.41 1.71 4.62
N PRO A 130 3.16 2.95 5.10
CA PRO A 130 3.37 3.32 6.50
C PRO A 130 2.65 2.40 7.51
N GLN A 131 1.41 1.99 7.25
CA GLN A 131 0.68 1.02 8.09
C GLN A 131 1.36 -0.35 8.10
N PHE A 132 1.78 -0.84 6.93
CA PHE A 132 2.48 -2.11 6.82
C PHE A 132 3.78 -2.09 7.62
N VAL A 133 4.62 -1.08 7.43
CA VAL A 133 5.90 -0.95 8.13
C VAL A 133 5.70 -0.78 9.64
N ALA A 134 4.74 0.08 10.05
CA ALA A 134 4.41 0.25 11.46
C ALA A 134 3.95 -1.05 12.13
N LYS A 135 3.13 -1.87 11.45
CA LYS A 135 2.68 -3.19 11.94
C LYS A 135 3.81 -4.21 11.96
N ALA A 136 4.64 -4.23 10.89
CA ALA A 136 5.71 -5.22 10.75
C ALA A 136 6.84 -5.02 11.74
N LEU A 137 7.26 -3.78 11.98
CA LEU A 137 8.44 -3.45 12.77
C LEU A 137 8.10 -2.92 14.16
N GLY A 138 6.93 -2.32 14.33
CA GLY A 138 6.50 -1.70 15.59
C GLY A 138 6.49 -2.68 16.75
N GLN A 139 6.85 -2.18 17.92
CA GLN A 139 6.83 -2.90 19.18
C GLN A 139 6.43 -1.93 20.31
N PRO A 140 5.21 -2.05 20.87
CA PRO A 140 4.69 -1.07 21.82
C PRO A 140 5.59 -0.78 23.03
N ALA A 141 6.47 -1.74 23.39
CA ALA A 141 7.41 -1.59 24.48
C ALA A 141 8.64 -0.71 24.14
N THR A 142 8.98 -0.56 22.86
CA THR A 142 10.18 0.14 22.41
C THR A 142 9.90 1.30 21.46
N ASP A 143 8.69 1.38 20.90
CA ASP A 143 8.27 2.48 20.01
C ASP A 143 8.42 3.81 20.74
N LYS A 144 9.00 4.79 20.05
CA LYS A 144 9.19 6.15 20.57
C LYS A 144 7.88 6.95 20.53
N LEU A 145 7.16 6.87 19.40
CA LEU A 145 5.82 7.42 19.25
C LEU A 145 4.86 6.31 18.82
N LYS A 146 3.65 6.28 19.41
CA LYS A 146 2.58 5.36 18.98
C LYS A 146 1.93 5.89 17.69
N PRO A 147 1.90 5.10 16.60
CA PRO A 147 1.27 5.53 15.35
C PRO A 147 -0.24 5.37 15.38
N PHE A 148 -0.93 6.35 14.77
CA PHE A 148 -2.35 6.38 14.45
C PHE A 148 -2.53 6.82 13.01
N PHE A 149 -3.66 6.45 12.37
CA PHE A 149 -3.85 6.71 10.95
C PHE A 149 -5.25 7.25 10.67
N PHE A 150 -5.32 8.32 9.88
CA PHE A 150 -6.51 8.71 9.12
C PHE A 150 -6.23 8.35 7.66
N ASP A 151 -6.77 7.23 7.22
CA ASP A 151 -6.54 6.65 5.90
C ASP A 151 -7.79 6.60 5.02
N ASN A 152 -8.87 7.24 5.49
CA ASN A 152 -10.16 7.31 4.83
C ASN A 152 -10.84 8.63 5.18
N THR A 153 -11.95 8.95 4.48
CA THR A 153 -12.82 10.11 4.76
C THR A 153 -14.09 9.71 5.55
N ASP A 154 -14.05 8.58 6.24
CA ASP A 154 -15.13 8.12 7.10
C ASP A 154 -15.07 8.84 8.47
N PRO A 155 -16.07 9.67 8.82
CA PRO A 155 -16.05 10.42 10.08
C PRO A 155 -16.11 9.52 11.32
N ASP A 156 -16.83 8.38 11.28
CA ASP A 156 -16.91 7.45 12.41
C ASP A 156 -15.55 6.78 12.68
N GLY A 157 -14.81 6.45 11.62
CA GLY A 157 -13.45 5.94 11.74
C GLY A 157 -12.48 6.98 12.33
N MET A 158 -12.61 8.25 11.93
CA MET A 158 -11.82 9.34 12.50
C MET A 158 -12.17 9.60 13.98
N ASP A 159 -13.46 9.61 14.32
CA ASP A 159 -13.95 9.77 15.71
C ASP A 159 -13.40 8.67 16.62
N LYS A 160 -13.33 7.44 16.15
CA LYS A 160 -12.73 6.33 16.90
C LYS A 160 -11.24 6.59 17.22
N VAL A 161 -10.47 7.04 16.25
CA VAL A 161 -9.04 7.37 16.47
C VAL A 161 -8.90 8.58 17.39
N LEU A 162 -9.75 9.62 17.23
CA LEU A 162 -9.74 10.79 18.12
C LEU A 162 -10.13 10.42 19.55
N ALA A 163 -11.04 9.47 19.74
CA ALA A 163 -11.39 8.96 21.06
C ALA A 163 -10.21 8.25 21.75
N GLU A 164 -9.40 7.48 20.99
CA GLU A 164 -8.16 6.88 21.54
C GLU A 164 -7.12 7.95 21.90
N LEU A 165 -7.11 9.09 21.20
CA LEU A 165 -6.21 10.23 21.43
C LEU A 165 -6.79 11.25 22.46
N ALA A 166 -7.94 10.98 23.06
CA ALA A 166 -8.59 11.90 23.98
C ALA A 166 -7.65 12.30 25.13
N GLY A 167 -7.50 13.63 25.34
CA GLY A 167 -6.58 14.19 26.33
C GLY A 167 -5.10 14.14 25.96
N GLN A 168 -4.74 13.57 24.80
CA GLN A 168 -3.36 13.42 24.34
C GLN A 168 -3.03 14.22 23.07
N LEU A 169 -3.98 14.98 22.51
CA LEU A 169 -3.73 15.77 21.28
C LEU A 169 -2.54 16.73 21.43
N GLY A 170 -2.36 17.33 22.62
CA GLY A 170 -1.21 18.19 22.90
C GLY A 170 0.15 17.46 22.89
N GLN A 171 0.16 16.12 22.91
CA GLN A 171 1.33 15.25 22.80
C GLN A 171 1.30 14.40 21.52
N THR A 172 0.45 14.77 20.54
CA THR A 172 0.32 14.07 19.27
C THR A 172 0.86 14.96 18.15
N LEU A 173 1.77 14.41 17.34
CA LEU A 173 2.30 15.04 16.13
C LEU A 173 1.49 14.54 14.93
N ALA A 174 0.88 15.45 14.17
CA ALA A 174 0.19 15.14 12.93
C ALA A 174 1.16 15.20 11.75
N VAL A 175 1.21 14.14 10.93
CA VAL A 175 1.97 14.08 9.67
C VAL A 175 0.98 13.99 8.52
N VAL A 176 0.78 15.09 7.81
CA VAL A 176 -0.17 15.18 6.68
C VAL A 176 0.58 14.88 5.39
N ILE A 177 0.16 13.85 4.67
CA ILE A 177 0.88 13.32 3.50
C ILE A 177 0.00 13.40 2.26
N SER A 178 0.30 14.33 1.35
CA SER A 178 -0.39 14.47 0.07
C SER A 178 0.50 15.14 -0.97
N LYS A 179 0.78 14.46 -2.09
CA LYS A 179 1.68 14.98 -3.14
C LYS A 179 1.16 16.28 -3.74
N SER A 180 -0.10 16.35 -4.14
CA SER A 180 -0.73 17.54 -4.74
C SER A 180 -1.34 18.50 -3.71
N GLY A 181 -1.61 18.02 -2.49
CA GLY A 181 -2.42 18.73 -1.51
C GLY A 181 -3.92 18.81 -1.86
N GLY A 182 -4.31 18.30 -3.03
CA GLY A 182 -5.70 18.32 -3.52
C GLY A 182 -6.50 17.05 -3.27
N THR A 183 -5.89 16.03 -2.67
CA THR A 183 -6.57 14.76 -2.37
C THR A 183 -7.63 14.97 -1.31
N ALA A 184 -8.89 14.72 -1.67
CA ALA A 184 -10.04 15.07 -0.82
C ALA A 184 -9.99 14.38 0.54
N GLU A 185 -9.66 13.09 0.56
CA GLU A 185 -9.61 12.28 1.78
C GLU A 185 -8.56 12.81 2.77
N THR A 186 -7.35 13.13 2.29
CA THR A 186 -6.30 13.71 3.15
C THR A 186 -6.67 15.12 3.63
N ARG A 187 -7.26 15.95 2.74
CA ARG A 187 -7.75 17.29 3.13
C ARG A 187 -8.83 17.18 4.20
N ASN A 188 -9.80 16.30 4.03
CA ASN A 188 -10.89 16.10 4.99
C ASN A 188 -10.34 15.63 6.34
N GLY A 189 -9.45 14.63 6.36
CA GLY A 189 -8.80 14.17 7.59
C GLY A 189 -7.98 15.27 8.28
N MET A 190 -7.29 16.12 7.51
CA MET A 190 -6.57 17.27 8.05
C MET A 190 -7.54 18.28 8.70
N LEU A 191 -8.69 18.58 8.07
CA LEU A 191 -9.68 19.51 8.61
C LEU A 191 -10.36 18.97 9.87
N GLU A 192 -10.70 17.67 9.90
CA GLU A 192 -11.25 17.02 11.10
C GLU A 192 -10.22 17.04 12.25
N ALA A 193 -8.96 16.70 11.97
CA ALA A 193 -7.90 16.83 12.96
C ALA A 193 -7.75 18.27 13.45
N THR A 194 -7.67 19.25 12.54
CA THR A 194 -7.58 20.69 12.90
C THR A 194 -8.72 21.08 13.85
N THR A 195 -9.95 20.71 13.51
CA THR A 195 -11.13 20.98 14.35
C THR A 195 -11.02 20.34 15.72
N ALA A 196 -10.51 19.10 15.81
CA ALA A 196 -10.31 18.41 17.07
C ALA A 196 -9.27 19.11 17.96
N TYR A 197 -8.16 19.57 17.37
CA TYR A 197 -7.15 20.35 18.10
C TYR A 197 -7.71 21.69 18.57
N GLU A 198 -8.43 22.43 17.74
CA GLU A 198 -9.08 23.70 18.10
C GLU A 198 -10.07 23.52 19.26
N ARG A 199 -10.92 22.48 19.22
CA ARG A 199 -11.84 22.14 20.32
C ARG A 199 -11.10 21.81 21.63
N ALA A 200 -9.89 21.29 21.54
CA ALA A 200 -9.01 21.04 22.68
C ALA A 200 -8.23 22.31 23.13
N GLY A 201 -8.45 23.47 22.48
CA GLY A 201 -7.73 24.71 22.78
C GLY A 201 -6.28 24.71 22.28
N LEU A 202 -5.96 23.90 21.26
CA LEU A 202 -4.63 23.73 20.72
C LEU A 202 -4.52 24.34 19.31
N ASP A 203 -3.34 24.87 19.00
CA ASP A 203 -2.99 25.33 17.64
C ASP A 203 -2.45 24.14 16.84
N PHE A 204 -3.21 23.67 15.84
CA PHE A 204 -2.82 22.56 14.99
C PHE A 204 -1.46 22.77 14.29
N SER A 205 -1.15 24.01 13.90
CA SER A 205 0.10 24.34 13.21
C SER A 205 1.36 23.99 14.02
N LYS A 206 1.25 24.04 15.35
CA LYS A 206 2.33 23.70 16.30
C LYS A 206 2.46 22.20 16.55
N HIS A 207 1.60 21.40 15.91
CA HIS A 207 1.57 19.94 16.01
C HIS A 207 1.62 19.28 14.62
N ALA A 208 1.78 20.06 13.54
CA ALA A 208 1.66 19.57 12.18
C ALA A 208 2.97 19.61 11.39
N VAL A 209 3.19 18.56 10.60
CA VAL A 209 4.25 18.42 9.60
C VAL A 209 3.62 18.01 8.27
N ALA A 210 4.09 18.57 7.16
CA ALA A 210 3.64 18.20 5.83
C ALA A 210 4.68 17.32 5.09
N VAL A 211 4.21 16.29 4.39
CA VAL A 211 4.97 15.57 3.37
C VAL A 211 4.26 15.78 2.04
N THR A 212 4.86 16.61 1.16
CA THR A 212 4.13 17.14 0.00
C THR A 212 5.05 17.58 -1.13
N GLY A 213 4.50 17.73 -2.33
CA GLY A 213 5.22 18.33 -3.46
C GLY A 213 5.45 19.83 -3.24
N LEU A 214 6.59 20.32 -3.70
CA LEU A 214 6.91 21.76 -3.66
C LEU A 214 5.82 22.56 -4.40
N ASP A 215 5.47 23.72 -3.84
CA ASP A 215 4.42 24.62 -4.35
C ASP A 215 3.02 24.00 -4.48
N SER A 216 2.79 22.82 -3.94
CA SER A 216 1.48 22.20 -3.87
C SER A 216 0.50 23.01 -3.01
N ALA A 217 -0.79 22.66 -3.07
CA ALA A 217 -1.78 23.29 -2.19
C ALA A 217 -1.47 23.06 -0.69
N LEU A 218 -1.01 21.84 -0.33
CA LEU A 218 -0.62 21.54 1.05
C LEU A 218 0.68 22.26 1.45
N ASP A 219 1.64 22.37 0.54
CA ASP A 219 2.88 23.11 0.80
C ASP A 219 2.60 24.58 1.12
N LYS A 220 1.81 25.24 0.27
CA LYS A 220 1.39 26.64 0.50
C LYS A 220 0.61 26.81 1.80
N HIS A 221 -0.28 25.86 2.11
CA HIS A 221 -1.05 25.87 3.37
C HIS A 221 -0.13 25.74 4.58
N ALA A 222 0.82 24.82 4.56
CA ALA A 222 1.78 24.61 5.64
C ALA A 222 2.72 25.80 5.84
N VAL A 223 3.17 26.44 4.75
CA VAL A 223 3.96 27.69 4.81
C VAL A 223 3.17 28.81 5.45
N ALA A 224 1.97 29.08 4.94
CA ALA A 224 1.11 30.15 5.45
C ALA A 224 0.72 29.92 6.92
N GLY A 225 0.49 28.67 7.32
CA GLY A 225 0.16 28.29 8.69
C GLY A 225 1.36 28.22 9.64
N GLY A 226 2.59 28.36 9.15
CA GLY A 226 3.80 28.24 9.98
C GLY A 226 3.95 26.87 10.65
N TRP A 227 3.68 25.79 9.91
CA TRP A 227 3.82 24.42 10.40
C TRP A 227 5.26 24.11 10.82
N ILE A 228 5.43 23.12 11.69
CA ILE A 228 6.73 22.77 12.29
C ILE A 228 7.78 22.48 11.22
N ARG A 229 7.45 21.65 10.22
CA ARG A 229 8.36 21.28 9.14
C ARG A 229 7.61 20.77 7.91
N ARG A 230 8.31 20.78 6.77
CA ARG A 230 7.83 20.21 5.51
C ARG A 230 8.90 19.28 4.96
N PHE A 231 8.50 18.14 4.35
CA PHE A 231 9.36 17.19 3.67
C PHE A 231 8.89 17.00 2.23
N PRO A 232 9.78 16.76 1.27
CA PRO A 232 9.42 16.71 -0.13
C PRO A 232 8.74 15.40 -0.53
N MET A 233 7.82 15.49 -1.51
CA MET A 233 7.37 14.39 -2.35
C MET A 233 7.72 14.74 -3.80
N TRP A 234 8.55 13.93 -4.42
CA TRP A 234 9.03 14.18 -5.79
C TRP A 234 8.09 13.59 -6.85
N ASP A 235 8.05 14.21 -8.02
CA ASP A 235 7.20 13.77 -9.13
C ASP A 235 7.59 12.41 -9.68
N TRP A 236 8.86 12.09 -9.65
CA TRP A 236 9.43 10.83 -10.09
C TRP A 236 9.24 9.67 -9.09
N VAL A 237 8.58 9.88 -7.94
CA VAL A 237 8.12 8.83 -7.02
C VAL A 237 6.62 8.66 -7.14
N GLY A 238 6.17 7.48 -7.56
CA GLY A 238 4.75 7.10 -7.56
C GLY A 238 4.22 6.86 -6.14
N GLY A 239 2.91 7.05 -5.93
CA GLY A 239 2.29 6.82 -4.61
C GLY A 239 2.53 5.40 -4.07
N ARG A 240 2.31 4.37 -4.90
CA ARG A 240 2.47 2.95 -4.51
C ARG A 240 3.92 2.48 -4.31
N THR A 241 4.91 3.30 -4.71
CA THR A 241 6.34 3.03 -4.55
C THR A 241 7.03 4.07 -3.66
N SER A 242 6.26 4.75 -2.78
CA SER A 242 6.75 5.86 -1.97
C SER A 242 7.20 5.46 -0.54
N GLU A 243 7.10 4.18 -0.16
CA GLU A 243 7.38 3.77 1.21
C GLU A 243 8.83 4.08 1.64
N LEU A 244 9.80 3.98 0.74
CA LEU A 244 11.19 4.30 1.01
C LEU A 244 11.56 5.79 0.75
N SER A 245 10.55 6.68 0.60
CA SER A 245 10.70 8.13 0.59
C SER A 245 10.31 8.74 1.95
N ALA A 246 10.25 10.07 2.04
CA ALA A 246 9.73 10.76 3.23
C ALA A 246 8.33 10.31 3.65
N VAL A 247 7.54 9.76 2.71
CA VAL A 247 6.18 9.24 2.96
C VAL A 247 6.17 8.13 4.01
N GLY A 248 7.03 7.13 3.87
CA GLY A 248 7.14 6.02 4.83
C GLY A 248 8.24 6.23 5.87
N LEU A 249 9.40 6.77 5.44
CA LEU A 249 10.56 6.89 6.33
C LEU A 249 10.35 7.90 7.47
N LEU A 250 9.56 8.97 7.27
CA LEU A 250 9.32 9.94 8.36
C LEU A 250 8.44 9.34 9.47
N PRO A 251 7.26 8.75 9.20
CA PRO A 251 6.48 8.06 10.23
C PRO A 251 7.26 6.93 10.91
N ALA A 252 8.01 6.12 10.15
CA ALA A 252 8.83 5.05 10.67
C ALA A 252 9.94 5.57 11.61
N ALA A 253 10.67 6.62 11.22
CA ALA A 253 11.69 7.24 12.06
C ALA A 253 11.07 7.83 13.34
N LEU A 254 9.92 8.49 13.26
CA LEU A 254 9.20 9.02 14.42
C LEU A 254 8.76 7.91 15.37
N GLN A 255 8.29 6.78 14.85
CA GLN A 255 8.01 5.59 15.66
C GLN A 255 9.26 5.01 16.32
N GLY A 256 10.46 5.33 15.83
CA GLY A 256 11.74 4.85 16.34
C GLY A 256 12.26 3.60 15.62
N LEU A 257 11.77 3.33 14.42
CA LEU A 257 12.18 2.19 13.61
C LEU A 257 13.51 2.46 12.89
N ASP A 258 14.26 1.40 12.61
CA ASP A 258 15.55 1.50 11.89
C ASP A 258 15.34 1.66 10.39
N ILE A 259 15.12 2.91 9.97
CA ILE A 259 14.93 3.26 8.56
C ILE A 259 16.20 3.04 7.70
N GLN A 260 17.39 3.07 8.31
CA GLN A 260 18.62 2.82 7.57
C GLN A 260 18.72 1.33 7.20
N ALA A 261 18.45 0.43 8.13
CA ALA A 261 18.44 -1.00 7.83
C ALA A 261 17.38 -1.37 6.76
N MET A 262 16.24 -0.67 6.71
CA MET A 262 15.26 -0.85 5.62
C MET A 262 15.86 -0.46 4.25
N LEU A 263 16.50 0.71 4.18
CA LEU A 263 17.13 1.19 2.94
C LEU A 263 18.30 0.28 2.53
N ASP A 264 19.11 -0.18 3.48
CA ASP A 264 20.23 -1.08 3.21
C ASP A 264 19.76 -2.44 2.66
N GLY A 265 18.69 -3.00 3.23
CA GLY A 265 18.06 -4.22 2.72
C GLY A 265 17.51 -4.04 1.30
N ALA A 266 16.87 -2.92 1.02
CA ALA A 266 16.35 -2.59 -0.30
C ALA A 266 17.48 -2.36 -1.33
N LYS A 267 18.56 -1.64 -0.94
CA LYS A 267 19.76 -1.44 -1.77
C LYS A 267 20.40 -2.78 -2.13
N ALA A 268 20.64 -3.64 -1.15
CA ALA A 268 21.22 -4.96 -1.38
C ALA A 268 20.36 -5.81 -2.35
N THR A 269 19.02 -5.70 -2.25
CA THR A 269 18.11 -6.36 -3.18
C THR A 269 18.28 -5.84 -4.61
N ASP A 270 18.41 -4.54 -4.78
CA ASP A 270 18.64 -3.93 -6.09
C ASP A 270 19.97 -4.37 -6.70
N GLU A 271 21.04 -4.47 -5.91
CA GLU A 271 22.34 -4.96 -6.37
C GLU A 271 22.22 -6.38 -6.94
N VAL A 272 21.52 -7.27 -6.26
CA VAL A 272 21.27 -8.65 -6.73
C VAL A 272 20.36 -8.65 -7.97
N THR A 273 19.32 -7.83 -8.00
CA THR A 273 18.30 -7.86 -9.04
C THR A 273 18.65 -7.05 -10.30
N ARG A 274 19.72 -6.24 -10.27
CA ARG A 274 20.31 -5.62 -11.48
C ARG A 274 21.12 -6.61 -12.30
N VAL A 275 21.58 -7.72 -11.70
CA VAL A 275 22.36 -8.73 -12.43
C VAL A 275 21.45 -9.45 -13.42
N PRO A 276 21.76 -9.42 -14.74
CA PRO A 276 20.90 -10.02 -15.77
C PRO A 276 21.12 -11.54 -15.90
N ASP A 277 21.13 -12.23 -14.76
CA ASP A 277 21.19 -13.69 -14.66
C ASP A 277 19.83 -14.21 -14.14
N THR A 278 19.00 -14.66 -15.05
CA THR A 278 17.63 -15.10 -14.77
C THR A 278 17.54 -16.12 -13.64
N LYS A 279 18.48 -17.05 -13.57
CA LYS A 279 18.44 -18.13 -12.57
C LYS A 279 18.85 -17.66 -11.16
N ARG A 280 19.55 -16.55 -11.07
CA ARG A 280 20.09 -16.00 -9.82
C ARG A 280 19.42 -14.69 -9.41
N ASN A 281 18.44 -14.22 -10.17
CA ASN A 281 17.71 -12.98 -9.91
C ASN A 281 16.30 -13.31 -9.36
N PRO A 282 16.04 -13.07 -8.06
CA PRO A 282 14.77 -13.44 -7.43
C PRO A 282 13.58 -12.65 -7.98
N ALA A 283 13.77 -11.39 -8.36
CA ALA A 283 12.70 -10.58 -8.95
C ALA A 283 12.33 -11.05 -10.36
N ALA A 284 13.32 -11.47 -11.14
CA ALA A 284 13.10 -12.03 -12.46
C ALA A 284 12.39 -13.39 -12.38
N LEU A 285 12.82 -14.25 -11.48
CA LEU A 285 12.14 -15.54 -11.26
C LEU A 285 10.69 -15.32 -10.81
N LEU A 286 10.43 -14.36 -9.92
CA LEU A 286 9.07 -14.03 -9.49
C LEU A 286 8.22 -13.51 -10.67
N ALA A 287 8.74 -12.59 -11.47
CA ALA A 287 8.07 -12.07 -12.65
C ALA A 287 7.75 -13.17 -13.67
N LEU A 288 8.69 -14.13 -13.87
CA LEU A 288 8.47 -15.28 -14.75
C LEU A 288 7.41 -16.25 -14.20
N MET A 289 7.39 -16.46 -12.89
CA MET A 289 6.34 -17.30 -12.27
C MET A 289 4.97 -16.62 -12.39
N TRP A 290 4.86 -15.31 -12.22
CA TRP A 290 3.63 -14.57 -12.50
C TRP A 290 3.22 -14.68 -13.97
N TYR A 291 4.19 -14.58 -14.87
CA TYR A 291 3.93 -14.75 -16.32
C TYR A 291 3.40 -16.14 -16.64
N PHE A 292 4.03 -17.19 -16.12
CA PHE A 292 3.62 -18.57 -16.35
C PHE A 292 2.25 -18.86 -15.72
N LEU A 293 2.07 -18.54 -14.44
CA LEU A 293 0.86 -18.84 -13.68
C LEU A 293 -0.35 -18.03 -14.16
N GLY A 294 -0.13 -16.78 -14.54
CA GLY A 294 -1.13 -15.84 -15.02
C GLY A 294 -1.27 -15.79 -16.54
N GLU A 295 -0.60 -16.70 -17.29
CA GLU A 295 -0.69 -16.80 -18.76
C GLU A 295 -0.35 -15.47 -19.48
N GLY A 296 0.60 -14.71 -18.93
CA GLY A 296 1.04 -13.42 -19.48
C GLY A 296 0.05 -12.27 -19.35
N ARG A 297 -1.08 -12.44 -18.68
CA ARG A 297 -2.10 -11.38 -18.49
C ARG A 297 -2.67 -11.30 -17.06
N GLY A 298 -2.33 -12.26 -16.18
CA GLY A 298 -2.84 -12.31 -14.81
C GLY A 298 -4.20 -13.02 -14.69
N SER A 299 -4.38 -14.14 -15.42
CA SER A 299 -5.61 -14.96 -15.39
C SER A 299 -5.88 -15.63 -14.03
N LYS A 300 -4.93 -15.54 -13.08
CA LYS A 300 -5.05 -16.08 -11.72
C LYS A 300 -4.69 -15.04 -10.67
N ASP A 301 -5.39 -15.11 -9.55
CA ASP A 301 -5.15 -14.30 -8.37
C ASP A 301 -3.89 -14.76 -7.62
N MET A 302 -3.19 -13.84 -7.00
CA MET A 302 -2.07 -14.11 -6.10
C MET A 302 -2.54 -14.10 -4.64
N VAL A 303 -2.49 -15.24 -3.98
CA VAL A 303 -2.80 -15.37 -2.55
C VAL A 303 -1.52 -15.28 -1.75
N VAL A 304 -1.38 -14.26 -0.91
CA VAL A 304 -0.18 -14.01 -0.08
C VAL A 304 -0.43 -14.54 1.32
N LEU A 305 0.32 -15.57 1.73
CA LEU A 305 0.20 -16.23 3.03
C LEU A 305 1.52 -16.16 3.81
N PRO A 306 1.78 -15.06 4.51
CA PRO A 306 2.92 -14.98 5.44
C PRO A 306 2.59 -15.75 6.74
N TYR A 307 3.48 -16.65 7.14
CA TYR A 307 3.39 -17.34 8.43
C TYR A 307 4.11 -16.51 9.51
N LYS A 308 3.59 -15.30 9.70
CA LYS A 308 4.09 -14.32 10.67
C LYS A 308 3.08 -13.20 10.89
N ASP A 309 2.59 -13.01 12.10
CA ASP A 309 1.60 -11.96 12.43
C ASP A 309 2.06 -10.55 12.06
N ARG A 310 3.36 -10.27 12.17
CA ARG A 310 3.95 -8.99 11.79
C ARG A 310 3.75 -8.65 10.31
N LEU A 311 3.62 -9.65 9.44
CA LEU A 311 3.45 -9.48 8.00
C LEU A 311 1.98 -9.48 7.55
N GLU A 312 1.01 -9.41 8.48
CA GLU A 312 -0.43 -9.43 8.18
C GLU A 312 -0.85 -8.39 7.13
N LEU A 313 -0.29 -7.19 7.19
CA LEU A 313 -0.62 -6.12 6.24
C LEU A 313 0.19 -6.16 4.93
N PHE A 314 1.08 -7.13 4.75
CA PHE A 314 1.90 -7.21 3.55
C PHE A 314 1.05 -7.42 2.29
N SER A 315 0.02 -8.27 2.33
CA SER A 315 -0.89 -8.43 1.21
C SER A 315 -1.63 -7.14 0.86
N LYS A 316 -2.04 -6.33 1.85
CA LYS A 316 -2.67 -5.02 1.65
C LYS A 316 -1.72 -4.02 0.95
N TYR A 317 -0.46 -3.99 1.37
CA TYR A 317 0.57 -3.21 0.69
C TYR A 317 0.75 -3.66 -0.77
N LEU A 318 0.83 -4.98 -0.98
CA LEU A 318 0.97 -5.57 -2.32
C LEU A 318 -0.28 -5.37 -3.18
N GLN A 319 -1.49 -5.29 -2.62
CA GLN A 319 -2.69 -4.93 -3.38
C GLN A 319 -2.48 -3.64 -4.15
N GLN A 320 -2.01 -2.58 -3.49
CA GLN A 320 -1.75 -1.34 -4.20
C GLN A 320 -0.55 -1.47 -5.15
N LEU A 321 0.57 -2.00 -4.68
CA LEU A 321 1.78 -2.12 -5.51
C LEU A 321 1.52 -2.89 -6.81
N LEU A 322 0.86 -4.05 -6.74
CA LEU A 322 0.63 -4.88 -7.93
C LEU A 322 -0.61 -4.45 -8.71
N MET A 323 -1.77 -4.29 -8.05
CA MET A 323 -3.02 -4.10 -8.76
C MET A 323 -3.09 -2.75 -9.48
N GLU A 324 -2.60 -1.66 -8.87
CA GLU A 324 -2.49 -0.37 -9.57
C GLU A 324 -1.42 -0.37 -10.66
N SER A 325 -0.30 -1.10 -10.46
CA SER A 325 0.77 -1.15 -11.46
C SER A 325 0.41 -2.01 -12.65
N LEU A 326 -0.21 -3.17 -12.42
CA LEU A 326 -0.41 -4.21 -13.44
C LEU A 326 -1.83 -4.24 -14.01
N GLY A 327 -2.83 -3.68 -13.28
CA GLY A 327 -4.21 -3.56 -13.76
C GLY A 327 -4.29 -2.49 -14.86
N LYS A 328 -4.20 -2.92 -16.12
CA LYS A 328 -4.20 -2.03 -17.29
C LYS A 328 -5.16 -2.53 -18.37
N GLU A 329 -5.97 -1.62 -18.89
CA GLU A 329 -6.81 -1.87 -20.05
C GLU A 329 -5.97 -1.96 -21.33
N LEU A 330 -5.01 -1.04 -21.48
CA LEU A 330 -4.18 -0.88 -22.68
C LEU A 330 -2.73 -1.26 -22.42
N ASP A 331 -2.08 -1.82 -23.46
CA ASP A 331 -0.62 -1.93 -23.50
C ASP A 331 0.03 -0.61 -24.00
N LEU A 332 1.37 -0.60 -24.09
CA LEU A 332 2.13 0.58 -24.54
C LEU A 332 1.88 0.94 -26.01
N ASP A 333 1.34 0.05 -26.82
CA ASP A 333 0.95 0.29 -28.21
C ASP A 333 -0.53 0.71 -28.34
N GLY A 334 -1.25 0.85 -27.22
CA GLY A 334 -2.68 1.20 -27.18
C GLY A 334 -3.64 0.06 -27.52
N LYS A 335 -3.17 -1.20 -27.50
CA LYS A 335 -3.99 -2.37 -27.73
C LYS A 335 -4.69 -2.78 -26.41
N ILE A 336 -5.96 -3.14 -26.50
CA ILE A 336 -6.73 -3.65 -25.34
C ILE A 336 -6.16 -5.01 -24.93
N VAL A 337 -5.68 -5.11 -23.69
CA VAL A 337 -5.10 -6.31 -23.09
C VAL A 337 -5.84 -6.75 -21.81
N ASN A 338 -6.45 -5.82 -21.07
CA ASN A 338 -7.12 -6.07 -19.78
C ASN A 338 -6.24 -6.94 -18.84
N ALA A 339 -4.99 -6.52 -18.64
CA ALA A 339 -4.04 -7.22 -17.80
C ALA A 339 -4.21 -6.86 -16.32
N GLY A 340 -3.74 -7.75 -15.41
CA GLY A 340 -3.71 -7.49 -13.97
C GLY A 340 -3.58 -8.77 -13.17
N ILE A 341 -3.07 -8.67 -11.94
CA ILE A 341 -3.03 -9.77 -10.97
C ILE A 341 -3.73 -9.29 -9.72
N SER A 342 -4.86 -9.91 -9.37
CA SER A 342 -5.54 -9.63 -8.10
C SER A 342 -4.71 -10.20 -6.94
N VAL A 343 -4.70 -9.49 -5.82
CA VAL A 343 -3.93 -9.87 -4.63
C VAL A 343 -4.86 -9.91 -3.42
N TYR A 344 -4.81 -10.99 -2.66
CA TYR A 344 -5.45 -11.08 -1.35
C TYR A 344 -4.67 -12.02 -0.42
N GLY A 345 -5.09 -12.09 0.83
CA GLY A 345 -4.49 -12.89 1.87
C GLY A 345 -4.26 -12.06 3.12
N ASN A 346 -4.03 -12.70 4.26
CA ASN A 346 -3.72 -12.03 5.52
C ASN A 346 -2.51 -12.69 6.19
N LYS A 347 -2.70 -13.80 6.90
CA LYS A 347 -1.62 -14.54 7.58
C LYS A 347 -1.99 -16.00 7.85
N GLY A 348 -1.02 -16.88 7.72
CA GLY A 348 -1.10 -18.23 8.29
C GLY A 348 -0.80 -18.18 9.81
N SER A 349 -1.42 -18.97 10.69
CA SER A 349 -2.40 -20.04 10.35
C SER A 349 -3.86 -19.55 10.41
N THR A 350 -4.10 -18.27 10.70
CA THR A 350 -5.45 -17.69 10.79
C THR A 350 -6.26 -17.96 9.53
N ASP A 351 -5.67 -17.79 8.35
CA ASP A 351 -6.33 -17.98 7.06
C ASP A 351 -6.72 -19.43 6.78
N GLN A 352 -6.08 -20.41 7.46
CA GLN A 352 -6.50 -21.81 7.41
C GLN A 352 -7.90 -22.02 7.98
N HIS A 353 -8.29 -21.18 8.95
CA HIS A 353 -9.61 -21.21 9.58
C HIS A 353 -10.62 -20.25 8.91
N ALA A 354 -10.20 -19.54 7.86
CA ALA A 354 -11.04 -18.61 7.13
C ALA A 354 -11.40 -19.11 5.72
N TYR A 355 -10.40 -19.35 4.85
CA TYR A 355 -10.67 -19.62 3.44
C TYR A 355 -9.76 -20.69 2.78
N VAL A 356 -8.84 -21.30 3.49
CA VAL A 356 -7.98 -22.36 2.91
C VAL A 356 -8.80 -23.56 2.40
N GLN A 357 -9.99 -23.81 2.96
CA GLN A 357 -10.95 -24.77 2.42
C GLN A 357 -11.27 -24.45 0.94
N GLN A 358 -11.57 -23.19 0.62
CA GLN A 358 -11.83 -22.74 -0.74
C GLN A 358 -10.59 -22.90 -1.63
N LEU A 359 -9.41 -22.57 -1.12
CA LEU A 359 -8.15 -22.72 -1.86
C LEU A 359 -7.88 -24.18 -2.22
N ARG A 360 -8.15 -25.08 -1.28
CA ARG A 360 -7.86 -26.50 -1.50
C ARG A 360 -8.87 -27.17 -2.43
N GLU A 361 -10.15 -26.92 -2.26
CA GLU A 361 -11.23 -27.70 -2.90
C GLU A 361 -12.08 -26.90 -3.88
N GLY A 362 -11.97 -25.57 -3.87
CA GLY A 362 -12.74 -24.68 -4.75
C GLY A 362 -12.12 -24.51 -6.14
N VAL A 363 -12.53 -23.45 -6.83
CA VAL A 363 -12.08 -23.09 -8.17
C VAL A 363 -10.58 -22.81 -8.18
N LEU A 364 -9.88 -23.37 -9.16
CA LEU A 364 -8.43 -23.17 -9.36
C LEU A 364 -8.15 -21.91 -10.19
N ASN A 365 -8.45 -20.74 -9.62
CA ASN A 365 -8.22 -19.44 -10.24
C ASN A 365 -7.13 -18.63 -9.53
N PHE A 366 -6.23 -19.27 -8.81
CA PHE A 366 -5.20 -18.61 -8.00
C PHE A 366 -3.89 -19.42 -8.00
N PHE A 367 -2.86 -18.78 -7.48
CA PHE A 367 -1.62 -19.38 -7.00
C PHE A 367 -1.24 -18.77 -5.65
N VAL A 368 -0.41 -19.46 -4.87
CA VAL A 368 -0.04 -19.02 -3.52
C VAL A 368 1.39 -18.52 -3.49
N VAL A 369 1.61 -17.41 -2.80
CA VAL A 369 2.92 -16.91 -2.38
C VAL A 369 3.03 -17.06 -0.87
N PHE A 370 3.74 -18.07 -0.41
CA PHE A 370 4.07 -18.25 1.00
C PHE A 370 5.25 -17.38 1.39
N ILE A 371 5.20 -16.83 2.61
CA ILE A 371 6.36 -16.20 3.24
C ILE A 371 6.62 -16.92 4.55
N GLU A 372 7.70 -17.67 4.58
CA GLU A 372 8.24 -18.34 5.75
C GLU A 372 9.22 -17.40 6.46
N VAL A 373 9.13 -17.30 7.78
CA VAL A 373 10.05 -16.52 8.62
C VAL A 373 10.70 -17.48 9.61
N LEU A 374 12.02 -17.68 9.48
CA LEU A 374 12.73 -18.71 10.25
C LEU A 374 12.85 -18.39 11.74
N LYS A 375 13.01 -17.11 12.09
CA LYS A 375 13.13 -16.68 13.48
C LYS A 375 11.76 -16.42 14.07
N ASP A 376 11.38 -17.15 15.10
CA ASP A 376 10.08 -17.01 15.77
C ASP A 376 9.92 -15.67 16.47
N ARG A 377 10.88 -15.34 17.35
CA ARG A 377 10.87 -14.13 18.19
C ARG A 377 12.28 -13.77 18.69
N ASP A 378 12.40 -12.60 19.25
CA ASP A 378 13.53 -12.26 20.10
C ASP A 378 13.30 -12.86 21.50
N GLY A 379 14.35 -13.49 22.05
CA GLY A 379 14.27 -14.17 23.34
C GLY A 379 13.82 -15.64 23.27
N ALA A 380 13.63 -16.25 24.44
CA ALA A 380 13.31 -17.67 24.55
C ALA A 380 11.85 -17.98 24.21
N SER A 381 11.61 -19.11 23.59
CA SER A 381 10.28 -19.72 23.43
C SER A 381 10.05 -20.76 24.52
N ILE A 382 8.79 -20.90 24.94
CA ILE A 382 8.38 -21.97 25.85
C ILE A 382 7.96 -23.20 25.03
N GLU A 383 8.21 -24.39 25.55
CA GLU A 383 7.60 -25.62 25.06
C GLU A 383 6.12 -25.66 25.49
N VAL A 384 5.24 -25.90 24.52
CA VAL A 384 3.78 -26.06 24.75
C VAL A 384 3.40 -27.54 24.72
N GLU A 385 4.24 -28.37 24.14
CA GLU A 385 4.26 -29.84 24.21
C GLU A 385 5.72 -30.30 24.34
N PRO A 386 6.00 -31.51 24.83
CA PRO A 386 7.38 -32.01 24.92
C PRO A 386 8.13 -31.92 23.59
N GLY A 387 9.18 -31.10 23.55
CA GLY A 387 10.02 -30.88 22.38
C GLY A 387 9.40 -29.98 21.30
N ALA A 388 8.28 -29.30 21.55
CA ALA A 388 7.65 -28.42 20.58
C ALA A 388 7.23 -27.07 21.19
N THR A 389 7.57 -25.99 20.49
CA THR A 389 7.19 -24.60 20.80
C THR A 389 6.00 -24.16 19.94
N THR A 390 5.41 -23.02 20.25
CA THR A 390 4.38 -22.39 19.36
C THR A 390 4.94 -22.07 17.97
N GLY A 391 6.24 -21.78 17.86
CA GLY A 391 6.92 -21.56 16.56
C GLY A 391 6.98 -22.85 15.73
N ASP A 392 7.28 -23.98 16.35
CA ASP A 392 7.28 -25.28 15.66
C ASP A 392 5.88 -25.63 15.14
N PHE A 393 4.83 -25.33 15.88
CA PHE A 393 3.44 -25.47 15.40
C PHE A 393 3.16 -24.57 14.20
N LEU A 394 3.57 -23.31 14.23
CA LEU A 394 3.37 -22.39 13.11
C LEU A 394 4.11 -22.86 11.86
N SER A 395 5.36 -23.31 12.00
CA SER A 395 6.13 -23.90 10.90
C SER A 395 5.48 -25.17 10.38
N GLY A 396 5.00 -26.05 11.28
CA GLY A 396 4.25 -27.26 10.91
C GLY A 396 2.97 -26.95 10.12
N PHE A 397 2.22 -25.92 10.51
CA PHE A 397 1.03 -25.48 9.78
C PHE A 397 1.38 -24.93 8.40
N TYR A 398 2.47 -24.17 8.26
CA TYR A 398 2.95 -23.74 6.95
C TYR A 398 3.28 -24.94 6.05
N LEU A 399 4.14 -25.84 6.49
CA LEU A 399 4.56 -27.01 5.72
C LEU A 399 3.38 -27.92 5.36
N GLY A 400 2.46 -28.12 6.31
CA GLY A 400 1.24 -28.89 6.13
C GLY A 400 0.31 -28.27 5.08
N THR A 401 0.04 -26.96 5.17
CA THR A 401 -0.81 -26.25 4.20
C THR A 401 -0.21 -26.26 2.81
N ARG A 402 1.10 -25.97 2.69
CA ARG A 402 1.83 -26.03 1.41
C ARG A 402 1.72 -27.40 0.77
N THR A 403 1.88 -28.47 1.55
CA THR A 403 1.76 -29.86 1.09
C THR A 403 0.32 -30.16 0.66
N ALA A 404 -0.68 -29.87 1.52
CA ALA A 404 -2.08 -30.18 1.25
C ALA A 404 -2.64 -29.44 0.01
N LEU A 405 -2.18 -28.21 -0.25
CA LEU A 405 -2.51 -27.47 -1.46
C LEU A 405 -1.86 -28.11 -2.70
N HIS A 406 -0.57 -28.42 -2.62
CA HIS A 406 0.16 -29.05 -3.74
C HIS A 406 -0.41 -30.41 -4.11
N ASP A 407 -0.75 -31.25 -3.14
CA ASP A 407 -1.36 -32.57 -3.37
C ASP A 407 -2.69 -32.50 -4.12
N ASN A 408 -3.34 -31.33 -4.07
CA ASN A 408 -4.56 -31.03 -4.83
C ASN A 408 -4.32 -30.15 -6.06
N GLY A 409 -3.09 -30.11 -6.59
CA GLY A 409 -2.72 -29.40 -7.83
C GLY A 409 -2.66 -27.88 -7.69
N ARG A 410 -2.55 -27.35 -6.45
CA ARG A 410 -2.43 -25.89 -6.21
C ARG A 410 -0.95 -25.52 -6.23
N GLN A 411 -0.59 -24.60 -7.12
CA GLN A 411 0.79 -24.19 -7.34
C GLN A 411 1.18 -23.06 -6.37
N SER A 412 2.44 -23.06 -5.94
CA SER A 412 2.93 -22.07 -5.01
C SER A 412 4.38 -21.68 -5.21
N ILE A 413 4.69 -20.43 -4.82
CA ILE A 413 6.03 -19.88 -4.66
C ILE A 413 6.26 -19.71 -3.17
N THR A 414 7.47 -19.96 -2.67
CA THR A 414 7.81 -19.67 -1.27
C THR A 414 9.00 -18.73 -1.20
N PHE A 415 8.87 -17.69 -0.42
CA PHE A 415 9.99 -16.89 0.07
C PHE A 415 10.27 -17.29 1.52
N THR A 416 11.53 -17.57 1.82
CA THR A 416 12.01 -17.79 3.18
C THR A 416 12.89 -16.61 3.57
N VAL A 417 12.54 -15.88 4.63
CA VAL A 417 13.36 -14.81 5.21
C VAL A 417 13.84 -15.21 6.59
N ARG A 418 15.02 -14.72 6.98
CA ARG A 418 15.60 -15.07 8.27
C ARG A 418 14.74 -14.59 9.43
N ASP A 419 14.27 -13.35 9.37
CA ASP A 419 13.47 -12.69 10.40
C ASP A 419 12.52 -11.64 9.79
N ALA A 420 11.71 -11.00 10.59
CA ALA A 420 10.85 -9.88 10.19
C ALA A 420 11.43 -8.53 10.68
N GLY A 421 12.75 -8.36 10.59
CA GLY A 421 13.45 -7.13 10.94
C GLY A 421 13.44 -6.09 9.80
N ALA A 422 13.95 -4.90 10.09
CA ALA A 422 13.92 -3.76 9.17
C ALA A 422 14.58 -4.06 7.82
N SER A 423 15.75 -4.72 7.82
CA SER A 423 16.42 -5.12 6.58
C SER A 423 15.56 -6.09 5.75
N SER A 424 14.96 -7.11 6.39
CA SER A 424 14.10 -8.07 5.69
C SER A 424 12.84 -7.42 5.10
N ILE A 425 12.27 -6.41 5.77
CA ILE A 425 11.15 -5.63 5.23
C ILE A 425 11.60 -4.83 4.02
N GLY A 426 12.76 -4.18 4.07
CA GLY A 426 13.37 -3.49 2.92
C GLY A 426 13.61 -4.42 1.74
N VAL A 427 14.13 -5.64 1.99
CA VAL A 427 14.31 -6.70 0.98
C VAL A 427 12.98 -7.05 0.31
N LEU A 428 11.92 -7.31 1.09
CA LEU A 428 10.61 -7.68 0.54
C LEU A 428 10.01 -6.55 -0.30
N ILE A 429 10.05 -5.29 0.17
CA ILE A 429 9.57 -4.13 -0.58
C ILE A 429 10.29 -4.04 -1.93
N ALA A 430 11.61 -4.00 -1.92
CA ALA A 430 12.42 -3.85 -3.13
C ALA A 430 12.25 -5.01 -4.12
N LEU A 431 12.16 -6.25 -3.61
CA LEU A 431 11.94 -7.44 -4.41
C LEU A 431 10.65 -7.35 -5.23
N PHE A 432 9.54 -6.98 -4.59
CA PHE A 432 8.26 -6.89 -5.27
C PHE A 432 8.18 -5.67 -6.20
N GLU A 433 8.78 -4.52 -5.85
CA GLU A 433 8.91 -3.38 -6.76
C GLU A 433 9.67 -3.74 -8.04
N ARG A 434 10.79 -4.47 -7.92
CA ARG A 434 11.58 -4.97 -9.06
C ARG A 434 10.80 -5.97 -9.91
N ALA A 435 10.12 -6.92 -9.27
CA ALA A 435 9.32 -7.92 -9.97
C ALA A 435 8.18 -7.28 -10.77
N VAL A 436 7.53 -6.24 -10.22
CA VAL A 436 6.50 -5.46 -10.93
C VAL A 436 7.06 -4.79 -12.17
N GLY A 437 8.22 -4.13 -12.09
CA GLY A 437 8.86 -3.49 -13.25
C GLY A 437 9.24 -4.49 -14.34
N LEU A 438 9.85 -5.61 -13.96
CA LEU A 438 10.22 -6.67 -14.90
C LEU A 438 8.98 -7.32 -15.54
N TYR A 439 7.95 -7.64 -14.75
CA TYR A 439 6.72 -8.23 -15.26
C TYR A 439 5.99 -7.29 -16.22
N ALA A 440 5.87 -6.01 -15.87
CA ALA A 440 5.24 -5.02 -16.74
C ALA A 440 5.96 -4.92 -18.10
N SER A 441 7.30 -4.97 -18.10
CA SER A 441 8.08 -5.03 -19.32
C SER A 441 7.82 -6.29 -20.13
N LEU A 442 7.66 -7.45 -19.47
CA LEU A 442 7.36 -8.73 -20.14
C LEU A 442 6.01 -8.72 -20.84
N ILE A 443 4.99 -8.06 -20.27
CA ILE A 443 3.63 -7.99 -20.82
C ILE A 443 3.34 -6.65 -21.54
N HIS A 444 4.37 -5.82 -21.72
CA HIS A 444 4.35 -4.59 -22.50
C HIS A 444 3.34 -3.53 -22.02
N ILE A 445 3.27 -3.28 -20.71
CA ILE A 445 2.36 -2.28 -20.13
C ILE A 445 3.11 -1.18 -19.37
N ASN A 446 2.48 0.01 -19.22
CA ASN A 446 2.95 1.05 -18.32
C ASN A 446 2.54 0.75 -16.86
N ALA A 447 3.51 0.38 -16.00
CA ALA A 447 3.27 0.09 -14.58
C ALA A 447 3.13 1.35 -13.70
N TYR A 448 3.37 2.55 -14.22
CA TYR A 448 3.69 3.73 -13.40
C TYR A 448 2.63 4.81 -13.39
N HIS A 449 1.51 4.64 -14.12
CA HIS A 449 0.34 5.51 -14.10
C HIS A 449 -0.90 4.78 -13.53
N GLN A 450 -2.00 5.50 -13.27
CA GLN A 450 -3.25 4.95 -12.70
C GLN A 450 -4.50 5.66 -13.25
N PRO A 451 -4.84 5.52 -14.55
CA PRO A 451 -5.96 6.24 -15.17
C PRO A 451 -7.33 5.92 -14.56
N GLY A 452 -7.54 4.67 -14.09
CA GLY A 452 -8.79 4.24 -13.49
C GLY A 452 -9.16 4.97 -12.19
N VAL A 453 -8.17 5.40 -11.40
CA VAL A 453 -8.40 6.14 -10.14
C VAL A 453 -8.94 7.55 -10.42
N GLU A 454 -8.46 8.22 -11.46
CA GLU A 454 -8.91 9.56 -11.85
C GLU A 454 -10.38 9.57 -12.32
N ALA A 455 -10.84 8.51 -12.98
CA ALA A 455 -12.25 8.37 -13.39
C ALA A 455 -13.19 8.37 -12.17
N GLY A 456 -12.85 7.62 -11.12
CA GLY A 456 -13.63 7.59 -9.87
C GLY A 456 -13.69 8.95 -9.17
N LYS A 457 -12.57 9.70 -9.11
CA LYS A 457 -12.54 11.04 -8.51
C LYS A 457 -13.42 12.04 -9.26
N LYS A 458 -13.42 12.02 -10.59
CA LYS A 458 -14.28 12.87 -11.42
C LYS A 458 -15.75 12.55 -11.19
N ALA A 459 -16.11 11.27 -11.14
CA ALA A 459 -17.48 10.85 -10.85
C ALA A 459 -17.95 11.31 -9.46
N ALA A 460 -17.11 11.18 -8.43
CA ALA A 460 -17.43 11.66 -7.08
C ALA A 460 -17.64 13.18 -7.03
N ALA A 461 -16.81 13.96 -7.71
CA ALA A 461 -17.00 15.43 -7.80
C ALA A 461 -18.35 15.79 -8.42
N SER A 462 -18.76 15.11 -9.50
CA SER A 462 -20.07 15.32 -10.14
C SER A 462 -21.25 15.02 -9.20
N VAL A 463 -21.12 14.01 -8.33
CA VAL A 463 -22.15 13.68 -7.31
C VAL A 463 -22.25 14.80 -6.25
N LEU A 464 -21.11 15.37 -5.82
CA LEU A 464 -21.12 16.48 -4.86
C LEU A 464 -21.72 17.76 -5.47
N ASP A 465 -21.47 18.06 -6.73
CA ASP A 465 -22.11 19.16 -7.45
C ASP A 465 -23.62 18.98 -7.56
N LEU A 466 -24.05 17.74 -7.84
CA LEU A 466 -25.48 17.38 -7.87
C LEU A 466 -26.10 17.54 -6.48
N GLN A 467 -25.44 17.11 -5.42
CA GLN A 467 -25.87 17.32 -4.04
C GLN A 467 -26.05 18.80 -3.71
N ALA A 468 -25.11 19.65 -4.13
CA ALA A 468 -25.22 21.10 -3.91
C ALA A 468 -26.50 21.68 -4.58
N LYS A 469 -26.81 21.26 -5.83
CA LYS A 469 -28.03 21.67 -6.54
C LYS A 469 -29.30 21.18 -5.83
N VAL A 470 -29.33 19.93 -5.38
CA VAL A 470 -30.44 19.34 -4.62
C VAL A 470 -30.68 20.11 -3.33
N VAL A 471 -29.64 20.37 -2.55
CA VAL A 471 -29.73 21.14 -1.30
C VAL A 471 -30.22 22.57 -1.55
N ALA A 472 -29.72 23.23 -2.58
CA ALA A 472 -30.14 24.59 -2.94
C ALA A 472 -31.63 24.60 -3.35
N ARG A 473 -32.09 23.61 -4.10
CA ARG A 473 -33.52 23.49 -4.51
C ARG A 473 -34.43 23.25 -3.32
N LEU A 474 -34.07 22.35 -2.39
CA LEU A 474 -34.84 22.13 -1.15
C LEU A 474 -34.91 23.40 -0.30
N ALA A 475 -33.80 24.11 -0.17
CA ALA A 475 -33.74 25.34 0.62
C ALA A 475 -34.54 26.50 0.01
N ALA A 476 -34.73 26.54 -1.31
CA ALA A 476 -35.52 27.55 -2.00
C ALA A 476 -37.04 27.42 -1.76
N GLU A 477 -37.52 26.23 -1.39
CA GLU A 477 -38.94 25.95 -1.12
C GLU A 477 -39.11 25.24 0.24
N PRO A 478 -38.88 25.94 1.36
CA PRO A 478 -39.02 25.36 2.70
C PRO A 478 -40.43 24.84 2.93
N GLY A 479 -40.57 23.61 3.41
CA GLY A 479 -41.85 22.98 3.68
C GLY A 479 -42.49 22.26 2.48
N GLN A 480 -42.01 22.43 1.26
CA GLN A 480 -42.45 21.64 0.12
C GLN A 480 -41.79 20.25 0.15
N SER A 481 -42.61 19.24 -0.09
CA SER A 481 -42.18 17.83 -0.21
C SER A 481 -41.86 17.49 -1.65
N PHE A 482 -40.72 16.86 -1.87
CA PHE A 482 -40.30 16.39 -3.19
C PHE A 482 -39.97 14.91 -3.16
N THR A 483 -40.37 14.19 -4.21
CA THR A 483 -39.75 12.91 -4.56
C THR A 483 -38.42 13.17 -5.27
N ALA A 484 -37.56 12.14 -5.39
CA ALA A 484 -36.30 12.25 -6.12
C ALA A 484 -36.51 12.65 -7.59
N ASP A 485 -37.53 12.07 -8.26
CA ASP A 485 -37.87 12.38 -9.66
C ASP A 485 -38.36 13.83 -9.83
N ALA A 486 -39.19 14.31 -8.88
CA ALA A 486 -39.62 15.70 -8.91
C ALA A 486 -38.46 16.67 -8.75
N LEU A 487 -37.49 16.38 -7.85
CA LEU A 487 -36.26 17.16 -7.72
C LEU A 487 -35.39 17.07 -8.96
N ALA A 488 -35.19 15.87 -9.53
CA ALA A 488 -34.42 15.66 -10.77
C ALA A 488 -34.97 16.55 -11.91
N THR A 489 -36.29 16.57 -12.08
CA THR A 489 -36.96 17.43 -13.06
C THR A 489 -36.76 18.91 -12.71
N ALA A 490 -36.96 19.30 -11.46
CA ALA A 490 -36.89 20.70 -11.01
C ALA A 490 -35.51 21.32 -11.13
N ILE A 491 -34.42 20.51 -11.06
CA ILE A 491 -33.04 20.97 -11.25
C ILE A 491 -32.51 20.76 -12.67
N GLY A 492 -33.37 20.30 -13.61
CA GLY A 492 -33.01 20.10 -15.02
C GLY A 492 -32.10 18.89 -15.28
N GLN A 493 -32.19 17.87 -14.42
CA GLN A 493 -31.40 16.62 -14.54
C GLN A 493 -32.31 15.37 -14.40
N PRO A 494 -33.27 15.17 -15.30
CA PRO A 494 -34.31 14.13 -15.15
C PRO A 494 -33.75 12.70 -15.05
N ASP A 495 -32.57 12.43 -15.64
CA ASP A 495 -31.93 11.11 -15.61
C ASP A 495 -31.17 10.82 -14.32
N SER A 496 -31.12 11.77 -13.37
CA SER A 496 -30.35 11.65 -12.11
C SER A 496 -31.18 11.18 -10.91
N GLY A 497 -32.42 10.70 -11.12
CA GLY A 497 -33.36 10.33 -10.05
C GLY A 497 -32.79 9.37 -9.02
N GLU A 498 -32.12 8.29 -9.45
CA GLU A 498 -31.48 7.33 -8.54
C GLU A 498 -30.41 7.99 -7.66
N THR A 499 -29.51 8.76 -8.26
CA THR A 499 -28.43 9.43 -7.53
C THR A 499 -28.99 10.44 -6.53
N ILE A 500 -30.01 11.22 -6.94
CA ILE A 500 -30.70 12.17 -6.05
C ILE A 500 -31.38 11.45 -4.90
N TYR A 501 -32.04 10.32 -5.15
CA TYR A 501 -32.66 9.52 -4.08
C TYR A 501 -31.60 9.07 -3.04
N LYS A 502 -30.45 8.57 -3.47
CA LYS A 502 -29.36 8.17 -2.58
C LYS A 502 -28.80 9.35 -1.78
N ILE A 503 -28.62 10.50 -2.43
CA ILE A 503 -28.21 11.76 -1.76
C ILE A 503 -29.21 12.16 -0.67
N LEU A 504 -30.49 12.15 -0.98
CA LEU A 504 -31.56 12.53 -0.04
C LEU A 504 -31.64 11.58 1.16
N CYS A 505 -31.55 10.27 0.93
CA CYS A 505 -31.50 9.28 1.99
C CYS A 505 -30.29 9.50 2.91
N HIS A 506 -29.11 9.74 2.33
CA HIS A 506 -27.90 10.01 3.09
C HIS A 506 -28.03 11.30 3.93
N LEU A 507 -28.49 12.39 3.34
CA LEU A 507 -28.67 13.67 4.05
C LEU A 507 -29.69 13.55 5.19
N ALA A 508 -30.81 12.86 4.92
CA ALA A 508 -31.87 12.66 5.91
C ALA A 508 -31.42 11.79 7.09
N ALA A 509 -30.70 10.69 6.81
CA ALA A 509 -30.15 9.80 7.84
C ALA A 509 -29.16 10.53 8.77
N ASN A 510 -28.48 11.56 8.26
CA ASN A 510 -27.52 12.37 9.03
C ASN A 510 -28.16 13.64 9.61
N GLY A 511 -29.47 13.86 9.48
CA GLY A 511 -30.14 15.07 9.96
C GLY A 511 -29.61 16.35 9.35
N ARG A 512 -29.12 16.32 8.10
CA ARG A 512 -28.46 17.44 7.44
C ARG A 512 -29.20 17.85 6.17
N LYS A 513 -29.64 19.11 6.12
CA LYS A 513 -30.16 19.77 4.90
C LYS A 513 -31.42 19.12 4.29
N ALA A 514 -31.72 17.86 4.59
CA ALA A 514 -32.93 17.15 4.16
C ALA A 514 -33.50 16.30 5.29
N LYS A 515 -34.83 16.15 5.33
CA LYS A 515 -35.54 15.22 6.22
C LYS A 515 -36.55 14.40 5.40
N HIS A 516 -36.68 13.12 5.72
CA HIS A 516 -37.75 12.27 5.20
C HIS A 516 -39.09 12.61 5.86
N VAL A 517 -40.11 12.80 5.09
CA VAL A 517 -41.41 13.26 5.61
C VAL A 517 -42.60 12.32 5.25
N GLY A 518 -42.41 11.39 4.32
CA GLY A 518 -43.46 10.43 3.98
C GLY A 518 -43.11 9.53 2.81
N GLY A 519 -43.96 8.57 2.52
CA GLY A 519 -43.71 7.56 1.49
C GLY A 519 -42.73 6.46 1.90
N SER A 520 -42.49 5.53 1.00
CA SER A 520 -41.54 4.44 1.21
C SER A 520 -40.81 4.08 -0.10
N GLY A 521 -39.62 3.51 0.00
CA GLY A 521 -38.79 3.17 -1.15
C GLY A 521 -38.55 4.39 -2.05
N THR A 522 -38.55 4.21 -3.36
CA THR A 522 -38.36 5.28 -4.34
C THR A 522 -39.46 6.34 -4.36
N GLY A 523 -40.63 6.04 -3.77
CA GLY A 523 -41.74 6.99 -3.57
C GLY A 523 -41.61 7.85 -2.31
N SER A 524 -40.49 7.77 -1.58
CA SER A 524 -40.21 8.61 -0.42
C SER A 524 -40.19 10.09 -0.78
N THR A 525 -40.73 10.91 0.12
CA THR A 525 -40.71 12.38 -0.02
C THR A 525 -39.80 13.03 1.03
N PHE A 526 -39.15 14.09 0.61
CA PHE A 526 -38.15 14.80 1.41
C PHE A 526 -38.42 16.30 1.40
N GLN A 527 -38.10 16.96 2.49
CA GLN A 527 -38.16 18.41 2.65
C GLN A 527 -36.78 18.94 3.10
N ALA A 528 -36.59 20.25 3.01
CA ALA A 528 -35.47 20.90 3.72
C ALA A 528 -35.54 20.57 5.22
N HIS A 529 -34.35 20.33 5.81
CA HIS A 529 -34.25 20.05 7.27
C HIS A 529 -34.27 21.37 8.02
#